data_35894248c1bba99cd0c4c1d0482d4d6a
#
_entry.id   35894248c1bba99cd0c4c1d0482d4d6a
#
_cell.length_a   1.000
_cell.length_b   1.000
_cell.length_c   1.000
_cell.angle_alpha   90.00
_cell.angle_beta   90.00
_cell.angle_gamma   90.00
#
_symmetry.space_group_name_H-M   'P 1'
#
loop_
_entity.id
_entity.type
_entity.pdbx_description
1 polymer ?
#
loop_
_entity_poly.entity_id
_entity_poly.type
_entity_poly.pdbx_seq_one_letter_code
_entity_poly.pdbx_strand_id
1 'polypeptide(L)'
;HTAYSPVHNFVYLFHLAVFYFVAGYFFKDKYIDDKLLFVWKKIKSLWFPLIGYGIVFMLLHNLFFRAHFYNPLTSHLYTRQDYFDCLKYFCSCVTPEQLLGALWFLRSLFIVSFLFMIGVWISKRLSDRYSDIILGGGILFAVVLCSVFDTEIQQIDILIIRRILSNECYLTAVLYMGRMFRKYQRYMPVNIWSIGVLLML
;
A
#
# COMPACT_ATOMS: atom_id res chain seq x y z
N HIS A 1 -15.44 -11.79 -19.34
CA HIS A 1 -14.04 -11.74 -18.91
C HIS A 1 -13.23 -11.17 -20.06
N THR A 2 -13.04 -9.86 -20.08
CA THR A 2 -12.02 -9.24 -20.93
C THR A 2 -10.67 -9.64 -20.32
N ALA A 3 -9.96 -10.55 -20.96
CA ALA A 3 -8.58 -10.86 -20.62
C ALA A 3 -7.79 -9.56 -20.78
N TYR A 4 -7.43 -8.94 -19.66
CA TYR A 4 -6.52 -7.81 -19.69
C TYR A 4 -5.23 -8.24 -20.37
N SER A 5 -4.81 -7.45 -21.37
CA SER A 5 -3.55 -7.70 -22.06
C SER A 5 -2.42 -7.89 -21.06
N PRO A 6 -1.48 -8.85 -21.25
CA PRO A 6 -0.30 -9.01 -20.38
C PRO A 6 0.45 -7.69 -20.16
N VAL A 7 0.46 -6.83 -21.16
CA VAL A 7 1.05 -5.48 -21.11
C VAL A 7 0.32 -4.60 -20.08
N HIS A 8 -1.01 -4.62 -20.02
CA HIS A 8 -1.78 -3.86 -19.07
C HIS A 8 -1.46 -4.29 -17.62
N ASN A 9 -1.41 -5.60 -17.37
CA ASN A 9 -1.07 -6.14 -16.05
C ASN A 9 0.36 -5.78 -15.66
N PHE A 10 1.31 -5.84 -16.58
CA PHE A 10 2.70 -5.47 -16.36
C PHE A 10 2.82 -3.98 -15.99
N VAL A 11 2.23 -3.10 -16.80
CA VAL A 11 2.24 -1.64 -16.55
C VAL A 11 1.61 -1.31 -15.20
N TYR A 12 0.48 -1.94 -14.87
CA TYR A 12 -0.22 -1.72 -13.62
C TYR A 12 0.62 -2.14 -12.39
N LEU A 13 1.20 -3.35 -12.42
CA LEU A 13 2.06 -3.86 -11.34
C LEU A 13 3.34 -3.04 -11.18
N PHE A 14 3.96 -2.67 -12.31
CA PHE A 14 5.16 -1.85 -12.31
C PHE A 14 4.90 -0.46 -11.72
N HIS A 15 3.82 0.18 -12.15
CA HIS A 15 3.45 1.49 -11.66
C HIS A 15 3.23 1.51 -10.14
N LEU A 16 2.55 0.49 -9.61
CA LEU A 16 2.35 0.35 -8.17
C LEU A 16 3.68 0.13 -7.43
N ALA A 17 4.53 -0.78 -7.92
CA ALA A 17 5.82 -1.06 -7.29
C ALA A 17 6.69 0.19 -7.17
N VAL A 18 6.68 1.08 -8.18
CA VAL A 18 7.42 2.35 -8.14
C VAL A 18 6.98 3.23 -6.97
N PHE A 19 5.69 3.32 -6.65
CA PHE A 19 5.23 4.11 -5.51
C PHE A 19 5.74 3.58 -4.18
N TYR A 20 5.77 2.26 -3.98
CA TYR A 20 6.32 1.67 -2.75
C TYR A 20 7.83 1.86 -2.68
N PHE A 21 8.53 1.70 -3.80
CA PHE A 21 9.96 1.97 -3.89
C PHE A 21 10.28 3.41 -3.52
N VAL A 22 9.58 4.37 -4.10
CA VAL A 22 9.73 5.81 -3.81
C VAL A 22 9.39 6.13 -2.35
N ALA A 23 8.35 5.50 -1.79
CA ALA A 23 8.02 5.65 -0.37
C ALA A 23 9.17 5.18 0.54
N GLY A 24 9.82 4.08 0.19
CA GLY A 24 11.02 3.57 0.86
C GLY A 24 12.22 4.48 0.70
N TYR A 25 12.45 4.97 -0.51
CA TYR A 25 13.53 5.92 -0.82
C TYR A 25 13.43 7.19 0.02
N PHE A 26 12.23 7.74 0.23
CA PHE A 26 12.00 8.93 1.05
C PHE A 26 11.80 8.65 2.54
N PHE A 27 11.90 7.40 2.98
CA PHE A 27 11.81 7.06 4.39
C PHE A 27 12.97 7.69 5.17
N LYS A 28 12.68 8.40 6.25
CA LYS A 28 13.67 9.11 7.08
C LYS A 28 13.86 8.38 8.40
N ASP A 29 15.10 8.11 8.76
CA ASP A 29 15.44 7.40 10.01
C ASP A 29 14.98 8.14 11.28
N LYS A 30 14.84 9.47 11.23
CA LYS A 30 14.27 10.27 12.32
C LYS A 30 12.85 9.84 12.75
N TYR A 31 12.11 9.13 11.88
CA TYR A 31 10.79 8.61 12.24
C TYR A 31 10.85 7.46 13.25
N ILE A 32 12.01 6.88 13.47
CA ILE A 32 12.22 5.83 14.47
C ILE A 32 12.27 6.44 15.86
N ASP A 33 12.86 7.64 15.97
CA ASP A 33 12.99 8.38 17.22
C ASP A 33 11.67 9.06 17.59
N ASP A 34 10.98 9.65 16.60
CA ASP A 34 9.69 10.32 16.77
C ASP A 34 8.56 9.57 16.03
N LYS A 35 8.08 8.52 16.68
CA LYS A 35 7.01 7.65 16.14
C LYS A 35 5.68 8.39 15.99
N LEU A 36 5.35 9.29 16.92
CA LEU A 36 4.12 10.06 16.87
C LEU A 36 4.10 10.99 15.66
N LEU A 37 5.22 11.63 15.36
CA LEU A 37 5.37 12.46 14.16
C LEU A 37 5.18 11.62 12.89
N PHE A 38 5.71 10.39 12.85
CA PHE A 38 5.52 9.49 11.72
C PHE A 38 4.04 9.14 11.52
N VAL A 39 3.39 8.68 12.61
CA VAL A 39 1.95 8.32 12.59
C VAL A 39 1.12 9.50 12.10
N TRP A 40 1.32 10.68 12.69
CA TRP A 40 0.57 11.88 12.32
C TRP A 40 0.76 12.27 10.85
N LYS A 41 2.00 12.21 10.35
CA LYS A 41 2.27 12.49 8.93
C LYS A 41 1.60 11.50 8.00
N LYS A 42 1.61 10.20 8.34
CA LYS A 42 0.96 9.17 7.54
C LYS A 42 -0.56 9.29 7.56
N ILE A 43 -1.15 9.59 8.72
CA ILE A 43 -2.59 9.88 8.83
C ILE A 43 -2.94 11.08 7.94
N LYS A 44 -2.20 12.19 8.06
CA LYS A 44 -2.47 13.40 7.29
C LYS A 44 -2.29 13.21 5.79
N SER A 45 -1.29 12.44 5.36
CA SER A 45 -0.93 12.31 3.94
C SER A 45 -1.66 11.20 3.21
N LEU A 46 -2.12 10.15 3.90
CA LEU A 46 -2.74 8.98 3.28
C LEU A 46 -4.18 8.77 3.75
N TRP A 47 -4.40 8.85 5.08
CA TRP A 47 -5.69 8.55 5.67
C TRP A 47 -6.74 9.64 5.44
N PHE A 48 -6.40 10.90 5.67
CA PHE A 48 -7.34 12.00 5.43
C PHE A 48 -7.78 12.12 3.98
N PRO A 49 -6.89 12.04 2.98
CA PRO A 49 -7.33 11.99 1.58
C PRO A 49 -8.22 10.77 1.29
N LEU A 50 -7.88 9.59 1.81
CA LEU A 50 -8.69 8.38 1.61
C LEU A 50 -10.12 8.57 2.12
N ILE A 51 -10.27 9.04 3.36
CA ILE A 51 -11.60 9.31 3.95
C ILE A 51 -12.29 10.47 3.23
N GLY A 52 -11.58 11.55 2.95
CA GLY A 52 -12.13 12.71 2.28
C GLY A 52 -12.72 12.38 0.92
N TYR A 53 -11.97 11.72 0.05
CA TYR A 53 -12.49 11.24 -1.24
C TYR A 53 -13.61 10.22 -1.04
N GLY A 54 -13.48 9.30 -0.07
CA GLY A 54 -14.50 8.34 0.26
C GLY A 54 -15.85 8.98 0.57
N ILE A 55 -15.85 9.97 1.46
CA ILE A 55 -17.07 10.72 1.84
C ILE A 55 -17.66 11.48 0.65
N VAL A 56 -16.82 12.19 -0.13
CA VAL A 56 -17.29 12.94 -1.30
C VAL A 56 -17.96 12.01 -2.32
N PHE A 57 -17.34 10.90 -2.67
CA PHE A 57 -17.91 9.96 -3.64
C PHE A 57 -19.14 9.25 -3.10
N MET A 58 -19.16 8.90 -1.81
CA MET A 58 -20.35 8.37 -1.14
C MET A 58 -21.53 9.34 -1.24
N LEU A 59 -21.35 10.62 -0.94
CA LEU A 59 -22.38 11.62 -1.03
C LEU A 59 -22.87 11.84 -2.47
N LEU A 60 -21.97 11.76 -3.43
CA LEU A 60 -22.28 11.91 -4.85
C LEU A 60 -22.72 10.61 -5.53
N HIS A 61 -22.77 9.48 -4.82
CA HIS A 61 -23.08 8.17 -5.38
C HIS A 61 -24.38 8.17 -6.19
N ASN A 62 -25.48 8.65 -5.61
CA ASN A 62 -26.77 8.68 -6.27
C ASN A 62 -26.81 9.59 -7.50
N LEU A 63 -26.03 10.66 -7.50
CA LEU A 63 -25.87 11.54 -8.65
C LEU A 63 -25.12 10.81 -9.78
N PHE A 64 -24.00 10.18 -9.47
CA PHE A 64 -23.20 9.41 -10.43
C PHE A 64 -23.96 8.19 -10.96
N PHE A 65 -24.75 7.53 -10.11
CA PHE A 65 -25.60 6.43 -10.55
C PHE A 65 -26.63 6.91 -11.61
N ARG A 66 -27.31 8.03 -11.35
CA ARG A 66 -28.26 8.64 -12.32
C ARG A 66 -27.59 9.12 -13.59
N ALA A 67 -26.32 9.55 -13.50
CA ALA A 67 -25.50 9.95 -14.64
C ALA A 67 -24.87 8.76 -15.41
N HIS A 68 -25.25 7.51 -15.09
CA HIS A 68 -24.77 6.26 -15.71
C HIS A 68 -23.27 6.00 -15.60
N PHE A 69 -22.60 6.55 -14.58
CA PHE A 69 -21.19 6.23 -14.27
C PHE A 69 -21.04 4.86 -13.61
N TYR A 70 -22.08 4.33 -12.99
CA TYR A 70 -22.10 2.99 -12.39
C TYR A 70 -22.83 1.98 -13.28
N ASN A 71 -22.38 0.73 -13.22
CA ASN A 71 -23.06 -0.36 -13.88
C ASN A 71 -24.34 -0.72 -13.08
N PRO A 72 -25.55 -0.64 -13.68
CA PRO A 72 -26.81 -0.95 -12.97
C PRO A 72 -26.93 -2.40 -12.49
N LEU A 73 -26.12 -3.33 -13.08
CA LEU A 73 -26.10 -4.73 -12.67
C LEU A 73 -25.31 -4.99 -11.38
N THR A 74 -24.42 -4.07 -11.01
CA THR A 74 -23.51 -4.23 -9.86
C THR A 74 -23.69 -3.16 -8.79
N SER A 75 -24.48 -2.13 -9.07
CA SER A 75 -24.73 -1.01 -8.17
C SER A 75 -26.21 -0.67 -8.14
N HIS A 76 -26.67 -0.05 -7.06
CA HIS A 76 -28.01 0.43 -6.86
C HIS A 76 -28.00 1.84 -6.23
N LEU A 77 -29.15 2.50 -6.23
CA LEU A 77 -29.29 3.79 -5.53
C LEU A 77 -29.12 3.58 -4.01
N TYR A 78 -28.26 4.36 -3.40
CA TYR A 78 -28.02 4.28 -1.96
C TYR A 78 -29.24 4.75 -1.18
N THR A 79 -29.66 3.91 -0.24
CA THR A 79 -30.61 4.19 0.82
C THR A 79 -29.90 4.80 2.03
N ARG A 80 -30.66 5.25 3.03
CA ARG A 80 -30.06 5.74 4.29
C ARG A 80 -29.20 4.69 4.97
N GLN A 81 -29.60 3.42 4.92
CA GLN A 81 -28.85 2.33 5.53
C GLN A 81 -27.49 2.14 4.82
N ASP A 82 -27.47 2.20 3.48
CA ASP A 82 -26.24 2.05 2.70
C ASP A 82 -25.21 3.13 3.04
N TYR A 83 -25.67 4.37 3.27
CA TYR A 83 -24.78 5.46 3.71
C TYR A 83 -24.14 5.17 5.09
N PHE A 84 -24.89 4.63 6.05
CA PHE A 84 -24.36 4.26 7.36
C PHE A 84 -23.37 3.10 7.26
N ASP A 85 -23.66 2.11 6.43
CA ASP A 85 -22.78 0.97 6.23
C ASP A 85 -21.49 1.38 5.50
N CYS A 86 -21.58 2.26 4.50
CA CYS A 86 -20.41 2.86 3.87
C CYS A 86 -19.53 3.61 4.88
N LEU A 87 -20.12 4.37 5.79
CA LEU A 87 -19.36 5.09 6.81
C LEU A 87 -18.62 4.14 7.75
N LYS A 88 -19.22 3.02 8.15
CA LYS A 88 -18.53 1.95 8.92
C LYS A 88 -17.37 1.35 8.13
N TYR A 89 -17.56 1.09 6.83
CA TYR A 89 -16.50 0.55 5.97
C TYR A 89 -15.31 1.50 5.85
N PHE A 90 -15.54 2.82 5.75
CA PHE A 90 -14.44 3.79 5.75
C PHE A 90 -13.64 3.76 7.05
N CYS A 91 -14.30 3.61 8.21
CA CYS A 91 -13.61 3.43 9.49
C CYS A 91 -12.76 2.16 9.53
N SER A 92 -13.17 1.12 8.79
CA SER A 92 -12.44 -0.16 8.67
C SER A 92 -11.41 -0.18 7.54
N CYS A 93 -11.04 0.96 6.97
CA CYS A 93 -10.12 1.06 5.84
C CYS A 93 -10.59 0.35 4.57
N VAL A 94 -11.87 0.15 4.39
CA VAL A 94 -12.45 -0.44 3.18
C VAL A 94 -13.18 0.64 2.40
N THR A 95 -12.96 0.69 1.08
CA THR A 95 -13.69 1.60 0.19
C THR A 95 -14.77 0.79 -0.53
N PRO A 96 -16.03 0.93 -0.16
CA PRO A 96 -17.13 0.21 -0.83
C PRO A 96 -17.45 0.79 -2.21
N GLU A 97 -17.04 2.03 -2.46
CA GLU A 97 -17.32 2.76 -3.70
C GLU A 97 -16.53 2.21 -4.89
N GLN A 98 -17.23 1.80 -5.97
CA GLN A 98 -16.61 1.23 -7.16
C GLN A 98 -15.69 2.21 -7.89
N LEU A 99 -16.07 3.49 -7.98
CA LEU A 99 -15.26 4.53 -8.62
C LEU A 99 -13.97 4.84 -7.86
N LEU A 100 -13.90 4.47 -6.58
CA LEU A 100 -12.71 4.60 -5.74
C LEU A 100 -11.84 3.34 -5.72
N GLY A 101 -12.05 2.42 -6.66
CA GLY A 101 -11.28 1.17 -6.74
C GLY A 101 -9.76 1.37 -6.66
N ALA A 102 -9.24 2.45 -7.26
CA ALA A 102 -7.81 2.77 -7.21
C ALA A 102 -7.30 3.17 -5.81
N LEU A 103 -8.17 3.59 -4.88
CA LEU A 103 -7.75 4.04 -3.54
C LEU A 103 -7.34 2.89 -2.61
N TRP A 104 -7.56 1.62 -2.98
CA TRP A 104 -7.03 0.48 -2.23
C TRP A 104 -5.51 0.59 -2.02
N PHE A 105 -4.82 1.17 -2.98
CA PHE A 105 -3.38 1.42 -2.95
C PHE A 105 -2.97 2.37 -1.80
N LEU A 106 -3.72 3.47 -1.54
CA LEU A 106 -3.42 4.38 -0.42
C LEU A 106 -3.51 3.68 0.93
N ARG A 107 -4.52 2.81 1.09
CA ARG A 107 -4.67 1.98 2.28
C ARG A 107 -3.51 1.00 2.44
N SER A 108 -3.17 0.28 1.36
CA SER A 108 -2.06 -0.66 1.36
C SER A 108 -0.74 0.06 1.67
N LEU A 109 -0.48 1.22 1.06
CA LEU A 109 0.70 2.04 1.34
C LEU A 109 0.74 2.53 2.81
N PHE A 110 -0.43 2.81 3.39
CA PHE A 110 -0.54 3.14 4.81
C PHE A 110 -0.10 1.95 5.67
N ILE A 111 -0.69 0.77 5.49
CA ILE A 111 -0.36 -0.45 6.23
C ILE A 111 1.12 -0.82 6.08
N VAL A 112 1.61 -0.90 4.84
CA VAL A 112 3.01 -1.24 4.52
C VAL A 112 3.99 -0.27 5.17
N SER A 113 3.65 1.04 5.20
CA SER A 113 4.50 2.04 5.86
C SER A 113 4.64 1.80 7.37
N PHE A 114 3.56 1.35 8.03
CA PHE A 114 3.60 1.01 9.46
C PHE A 114 4.35 -0.29 9.71
N LEU A 115 4.09 -1.34 8.93
CA LEU A 115 4.83 -2.61 9.01
C LEU A 115 6.33 -2.37 8.86
N PHE A 116 6.69 -1.56 7.86
CA PHE A 116 8.08 -1.21 7.62
C PHE A 116 8.71 -0.44 8.78
N MET A 117 8.03 0.58 9.31
CA MET A 117 8.50 1.36 10.46
C MET A 117 8.72 0.48 11.69
N ILE A 118 7.79 -0.44 11.98
CA ILE A 118 7.91 -1.40 13.06
C ILE A 118 9.11 -2.31 12.83
N GLY A 119 9.28 -2.84 11.61
CA GLY A 119 10.42 -3.68 11.24
C GLY A 119 11.75 -2.96 11.43
N VAL A 120 11.87 -1.71 10.98
CA VAL A 120 13.08 -0.89 11.19
C VAL A 120 13.32 -0.63 12.68
N TRP A 121 12.29 -0.35 13.46
CA TRP A 121 12.42 -0.14 14.90
C TRP A 121 12.91 -1.40 15.63
N ILE A 122 12.33 -2.58 15.31
CA ILE A 122 12.75 -3.85 15.89
C ILE A 122 14.20 -4.16 15.52
N SER A 123 14.56 -4.04 14.24
CA SER A 123 15.91 -4.35 13.75
C SER A 123 16.98 -3.48 14.40
N LYS A 124 16.72 -2.17 14.58
CA LYS A 124 17.63 -1.28 15.32
C LYS A 124 17.73 -1.64 16.80
N ARG A 125 16.65 -2.05 17.43
CA ARG A 125 16.67 -2.47 18.83
C ARG A 125 17.46 -3.75 19.06
N LEU A 126 17.50 -4.64 18.09
CA LEU A 126 18.30 -5.87 18.13
C LEU A 126 19.78 -5.59 17.92
N SER A 127 20.13 -4.78 16.93
CA SER A 127 21.51 -4.37 16.65
C SER A 127 21.54 -3.15 15.74
N ASP A 128 22.11 -2.05 16.19
CA ASP A 128 22.30 -0.86 15.36
C ASP A 128 23.23 -1.14 14.17
N ARG A 129 24.30 -1.91 14.39
CA ARG A 129 25.31 -2.21 13.37
C ARG A 129 24.77 -3.06 12.22
N TYR A 130 23.92 -4.04 12.53
CA TYR A 130 23.40 -5.01 11.55
C TYR A 130 21.91 -4.80 11.25
N SER A 131 21.35 -3.66 11.64
CA SER A 131 19.91 -3.39 11.54
C SER A 131 19.34 -3.60 10.13
N ASP A 132 20.07 -3.20 9.09
CA ASP A 132 19.60 -3.36 7.71
C ASP A 132 19.60 -4.84 7.27
N ILE A 133 20.62 -5.61 7.69
CA ILE A 133 20.68 -7.04 7.38
C ILE A 133 19.57 -7.80 8.12
N ILE A 134 19.35 -7.48 9.39
CA ILE A 134 18.28 -8.08 10.20
C ILE A 134 16.90 -7.75 9.59
N LEU A 135 16.69 -6.50 9.19
CA LEU A 135 15.45 -6.07 8.55
C LEU A 135 15.23 -6.81 7.22
N GLY A 136 16.26 -6.83 6.35
CA GLY A 136 16.18 -7.51 5.06
C GLY A 136 15.95 -9.01 5.21
N GLY A 137 16.66 -9.66 6.11
CA GLY A 137 16.48 -11.08 6.44
C GLY A 137 15.07 -11.37 6.99
N GLY A 138 14.56 -10.52 7.89
CA GLY A 138 13.21 -10.66 8.44
C GLY A 138 12.12 -10.49 7.38
N ILE A 139 12.27 -9.51 6.47
CA ILE A 139 11.34 -9.30 5.35
C ILE A 139 11.39 -10.49 4.39
N LEU A 140 12.59 -10.96 4.01
CA LEU A 140 12.75 -12.11 3.13
C LEU A 140 12.12 -13.36 3.75
N PHE A 141 12.36 -13.61 5.03
CA PHE A 141 11.75 -14.72 5.77
C PHE A 141 10.21 -14.62 5.76
N ALA A 142 9.65 -13.43 6.01
CA ALA A 142 8.21 -13.21 5.96
C ALA A 142 7.64 -13.48 4.56
N VAL A 143 8.31 -13.02 3.50
CA VAL A 143 7.90 -13.26 2.11
C VAL A 143 7.92 -14.74 1.78
N VAL A 144 8.98 -15.48 2.17
CA VAL A 144 9.08 -16.93 1.95
C VAL A 144 7.97 -17.66 2.71
N LEU A 145 7.73 -17.33 3.98
CA LEU A 145 6.63 -17.93 4.75
C LEU A 145 5.27 -17.67 4.08
N CYS A 146 5.00 -16.44 3.67
CA CYS A 146 3.75 -16.11 2.99
C CYS A 146 3.61 -16.87 1.67
N SER A 147 4.69 -17.11 0.93
CA SER A 147 4.66 -17.90 -0.31
C SER A 147 4.40 -19.38 -0.07
N VAL A 148 4.99 -19.94 0.99
CA VAL A 148 4.83 -21.38 1.32
C VAL A 148 3.44 -21.68 1.87
N PHE A 149 2.89 -20.77 2.69
CA PHE A 149 1.60 -20.96 3.37
C PHE A 149 0.46 -20.17 2.69
N ASP A 150 0.56 -19.86 1.40
CA ASP A 150 -0.45 -19.03 0.71
C ASP A 150 -1.85 -19.67 0.78
N THR A 151 -1.96 -20.99 0.63
CA THR A 151 -3.24 -21.72 0.70
C THR A 151 -3.90 -21.62 2.06
N GLU A 152 -3.14 -21.75 3.13
CA GLU A 152 -3.59 -21.64 4.52
C GLU A 152 -3.93 -20.18 4.87
N ILE A 153 -3.15 -19.22 4.37
CA ILE A 153 -3.40 -17.78 4.55
C ILE A 153 -4.73 -17.38 3.92
N GLN A 154 -5.09 -17.93 2.75
CA GLN A 154 -6.36 -17.64 2.10
C GLN A 154 -7.58 -18.14 2.90
N GLN A 155 -7.40 -19.09 3.80
CA GLN A 155 -8.46 -19.62 4.68
C GLN A 155 -8.67 -18.79 5.95
N ILE A 156 -7.82 -17.80 6.23
CA ILE A 156 -7.95 -16.95 7.41
C ILE A 156 -9.19 -16.07 7.29
N ASP A 157 -10.11 -16.18 8.24
CA ASP A 157 -11.37 -15.42 8.25
C ASP A 157 -11.16 -13.91 8.48
N ILE A 158 -10.11 -13.54 9.21
CA ILE A 158 -9.81 -12.14 9.52
C ILE A 158 -9.21 -11.46 8.29
N LEU A 159 -10.03 -10.72 7.56
CA LEU A 159 -9.68 -10.06 6.29
C LEU A 159 -8.40 -9.22 6.37
N ILE A 160 -8.18 -8.49 7.46
CA ILE A 160 -6.99 -7.63 7.64
C ILE A 160 -5.73 -8.49 7.73
N ILE A 161 -5.75 -9.54 8.57
CA ILE A 161 -4.60 -10.44 8.75
C ILE A 161 -4.27 -11.15 7.45
N ARG A 162 -5.27 -11.70 6.76
CA ARG A 162 -5.09 -12.35 5.46
C ARG A 162 -4.43 -11.43 4.45
N ARG A 163 -4.88 -10.17 4.34
CA ARG A 163 -4.29 -9.19 3.42
C ARG A 163 -2.86 -8.82 3.77
N ILE A 164 -2.58 -8.59 5.07
CA ILE A 164 -1.21 -8.29 5.51
C ILE A 164 -0.27 -9.43 5.13
N LEU A 165 -0.67 -10.67 5.32
CA LEU A 165 0.15 -11.83 5.02
C LEU A 165 0.29 -12.09 3.52
N SER A 166 -0.77 -11.89 2.71
CA SER A 166 -0.72 -12.24 1.28
C SER A 166 -0.08 -11.16 0.39
N ASN A 167 -0.36 -9.89 0.63
CA ASN A 167 0.05 -8.81 -0.30
C ASN A 167 1.05 -7.84 0.30
N GLU A 168 0.80 -7.36 1.52
CA GLU A 168 1.57 -6.29 2.13
C GLU A 168 3.01 -6.71 2.48
N CYS A 169 3.27 -8.00 2.70
CA CYS A 169 4.64 -8.52 2.90
C CYS A 169 5.51 -8.28 1.67
N TYR A 170 5.02 -8.60 0.47
CA TYR A 170 5.76 -8.36 -0.78
C TYR A 170 6.01 -6.87 -1.03
N LEU A 171 4.99 -6.05 -0.78
CA LEU A 171 5.11 -4.60 -0.95
C LEU A 171 6.07 -3.98 0.07
N THR A 172 6.17 -4.55 1.26
CA THR A 172 7.18 -4.16 2.27
C THR A 172 8.60 -4.44 1.78
N ALA A 173 8.81 -5.52 1.04
CA ALA A 173 10.10 -5.82 0.42
C ALA A 173 10.50 -4.77 -0.63
N VAL A 174 9.55 -4.32 -1.47
CA VAL A 174 9.80 -3.26 -2.45
C VAL A 174 10.16 -1.94 -1.75
N LEU A 175 9.47 -1.61 -0.66
CA LEU A 175 9.77 -0.42 0.15
C LEU A 175 11.18 -0.51 0.77
N TYR A 176 11.57 -1.70 1.26
CA TYR A 176 12.92 -1.95 1.74
C TYR A 176 13.97 -1.71 0.66
N MET A 177 13.73 -2.21 -0.58
CA MET A 177 14.63 -1.96 -1.71
C MET A 177 14.83 -0.47 -1.96
N GLY A 178 13.77 0.34 -1.93
CA GLY A 178 13.86 1.79 -2.07
C GLY A 178 14.74 2.45 -1.00
N ARG A 179 14.63 2.03 0.28
CA ARG A 179 15.48 2.52 1.36
C ARG A 179 16.95 2.11 1.16
N MET A 180 17.19 0.87 0.78
CA MET A 180 18.56 0.36 0.50
C MET A 180 19.18 1.10 -0.66
N PHE A 181 18.43 1.30 -1.74
CA PHE A 181 18.90 2.07 -2.89
C PHE A 181 19.34 3.47 -2.48
N ARG A 182 18.53 4.20 -1.70
CA ARG A 182 18.92 5.52 -1.17
C ARG A 182 20.20 5.48 -0.35
N LYS A 183 20.37 4.46 0.50
CA LYS A 183 21.55 4.35 1.36
C LYS A 183 22.82 4.09 0.56
N TYR A 184 22.73 3.24 -0.44
CA TYR A 184 23.89 2.76 -1.22
C TYR A 184 24.08 3.47 -2.55
N GLN A 185 23.19 4.34 -3.00
CA GLN A 185 23.31 5.06 -4.28
C GLN A 185 24.60 5.88 -4.41
N ARG A 186 25.17 6.36 -3.29
CA ARG A 186 26.44 7.08 -3.29
C ARG A 186 27.64 6.21 -3.69
N TYR A 187 27.52 4.90 -3.53
CA TYR A 187 28.55 3.92 -3.89
C TYR A 187 28.31 3.31 -5.27
N MET A 188 27.15 3.58 -5.88
CA MET A 188 26.83 3.10 -7.22
C MET A 188 27.24 4.15 -8.25
N PRO A 189 28.07 3.80 -9.25
CA PRO A 189 28.47 4.73 -10.31
C PRO A 189 27.33 5.06 -11.29
N VAL A 190 26.11 4.68 -10.97
CA VAL A 190 24.95 4.83 -11.84
C VAL A 190 24.31 6.19 -11.59
N ASN A 191 24.30 7.03 -12.61
CA ASN A 191 23.58 8.30 -12.57
C ASN A 191 22.07 7.98 -12.55
N ILE A 192 21.34 8.47 -11.53
CA ILE A 192 19.89 8.25 -11.36
C ILE A 192 19.11 8.64 -12.62
N TRP A 193 19.58 9.63 -13.35
CA TRP A 193 19.00 10.07 -14.62
C TRP A 193 19.05 8.99 -15.70
N SER A 194 20.10 8.15 -15.73
CA SER A 194 20.20 7.04 -16.68
C SER A 194 19.18 5.94 -16.40
N ILE A 195 18.83 5.69 -15.13
CA ILE A 195 17.78 4.74 -14.75
C ILE A 195 16.41 5.28 -15.13
N GLY A 196 16.15 6.58 -14.89
CA GLY A 196 14.91 7.23 -15.28
C GLY A 196 14.67 7.18 -16.80
N VAL A 197 15.69 7.38 -17.59
CA VAL A 197 15.63 7.29 -19.05
C VAL A 197 15.42 5.83 -19.50
N LEU A 198 16.08 4.87 -18.85
CA LEU A 198 15.93 3.43 -19.17
C LEU A 198 14.53 2.88 -18.80
N LEU A 199 13.85 3.51 -17.85
CA LEU A 199 12.49 3.16 -17.43
C LEU A 199 11.40 3.87 -18.26
N MET A 200 11.78 4.87 -19.07
CA MET A 200 10.87 5.58 -19.97
C MET A 200 10.95 5.10 -21.44
N LEU A 201 11.94 4.28 -21.77
CA LEU A 201 12.08 3.58 -23.05
C LEU A 201 11.43 2.19 -22.99
#